data_9283efec926e769499fbe663c866cc52
#
_entry.id   9283efec926e769499fbe663c866cc52
#
_cell.length_a   1.000
_cell.length_b   1.000
_cell.length_c   1.000
_cell.angle_alpha   90.00
_cell.angle_beta   90.00
_cell.angle_gamma   90.00
#
_symmetry.space_group_name_H-M   'P 1'
#
loop_
_entity.id
_entity.type
_entity.pdbx_description
1 polymer ?
#
loop_
_entity_poly.entity_id
_entity_poly.type
_entity_poly.pdbx_seq_one_letter_code
_entity_poly.pdbx_strand_id
1 'polypeptide(L)'
;MAELCGIELAHPIINASGTFDAIAARRAFGDELLEHFPFAAFVTKTVTLLPRQGNPPPRLWELPAGLINSIGLPNRGLDGYLAEDLPLHASLPVPLIVNVMGFSREQVAELVFAFA
;
A
#
# COMPACT_ATOMS: atom_id res chain seq x y z
N MET A 1 3.21 18.26 14.40
CA MET A 1 2.38 18.13 13.19
C MET A 1 3.28 18.28 11.97
N ALA A 2 2.93 17.61 10.90
CA ALA A 2 3.61 17.70 9.60
C ALA A 2 2.55 17.90 8.50
N GLU A 3 2.96 18.27 7.30
CA GLU A 3 2.07 18.43 6.15
C GLU A 3 2.68 17.73 4.92
N LEU A 4 1.84 17.06 4.16
CA LEU A 4 2.19 16.43 2.89
C LEU A 4 1.13 16.78 1.84
N CYS A 5 1.47 17.59 0.84
CA CYS A 5 0.57 17.98 -0.25
C CYS A 5 -0.80 18.51 0.23
N GLY A 6 -0.80 19.36 1.27
CA GLY A 6 -2.03 19.90 1.87
C GLY A 6 -2.76 18.96 2.84
N ILE A 7 -2.22 17.77 3.08
CA ILE A 7 -2.76 16.82 4.06
C ILE A 7 -2.02 17.01 5.39
N GLU A 8 -2.74 17.35 6.44
CA GLU A 8 -2.18 17.43 7.79
C GLU A 8 -1.92 16.03 8.34
N LEU A 9 -0.72 15.84 8.91
CA LEU A 9 -0.27 14.60 9.53
C LEU A 9 0.00 14.83 11.01
N ALA A 10 -0.45 13.92 11.86
CA ALA A 10 -0.25 14.01 13.33
C ALA A 10 1.25 14.00 13.71
N HIS A 11 2.08 13.33 12.91
CA HIS A 11 3.54 13.27 13.06
C HIS A 11 4.19 12.94 11.68
N PRO A 12 5.53 13.11 11.50
CA PRO A 12 6.17 12.98 10.19
C PRO A 12 6.46 11.55 9.75
N ILE A 13 5.94 10.53 10.42
CA ILE A 13 6.26 9.11 10.12
C ILE A 13 5.09 8.46 9.40
N ILE A 14 5.33 7.98 8.19
CA ILE A 14 4.41 7.15 7.40
C ILE A 14 5.12 5.86 6.98
N ASN A 15 4.36 4.81 6.63
CA ASN A 15 4.97 3.60 6.08
C ASN A 15 5.39 3.82 4.62
N ALA A 16 6.38 3.06 4.16
CA ALA A 16 6.66 2.94 2.72
C ALA A 16 5.74 1.91 2.08
N SER A 17 5.43 2.08 0.79
CA SER A 17 4.63 1.12 0.03
C SER A 17 5.20 -0.30 0.12
N GLY A 18 4.36 -1.28 0.43
CA GLY A 18 4.73 -2.70 0.52
C GLY A 18 5.50 -3.10 1.79
N THR A 19 5.62 -2.22 2.79
CA THR A 19 6.34 -2.51 4.05
C THR A 19 5.41 -2.80 5.22
N PHE A 20 4.13 -2.51 5.10
CA PHE A 20 3.13 -2.74 6.14
C PHE A 20 1.83 -3.25 5.52
N ASP A 21 1.36 -4.42 5.98
CA ASP A 21 0.10 -5.02 5.55
C ASP A 21 -0.97 -4.72 6.61
N ALA A 22 -1.82 -3.72 6.34
CA ALA A 22 -2.88 -3.31 7.25
C ALA A 22 -3.96 -4.39 7.43
N ILE A 23 -4.20 -5.23 6.42
CA ILE A 23 -5.17 -6.34 6.49
C ILE A 23 -4.66 -7.43 7.43
N ALA A 24 -3.39 -7.83 7.27
CA ALA A 24 -2.77 -8.80 8.15
C ALA A 24 -2.66 -8.26 9.59
N ALA A 25 -2.29 -7.00 9.76
CA ALA A 25 -2.23 -6.35 11.06
C ALA A 25 -3.62 -6.29 11.73
N ARG A 26 -4.68 -5.99 10.97
CA ARG A 26 -6.05 -5.98 11.49
C ARG A 26 -6.51 -7.37 11.96
N ARG A 27 -6.11 -8.42 11.23
CA ARG A 27 -6.39 -9.80 11.66
C ARG A 27 -5.65 -10.19 12.93
N ALA A 28 -4.41 -9.72 13.10
CA ALA A 28 -3.57 -10.04 14.25
C ALA A 28 -3.95 -9.25 15.51
N PHE A 29 -4.24 -7.96 15.38
CA PHE A 29 -4.42 -7.04 16.50
C PHE A 29 -5.87 -6.59 16.73
N GLY A 30 -6.79 -6.95 15.84
CA GLY A 30 -8.19 -6.60 15.98
C GLY A 30 -8.42 -5.08 15.95
N ASP A 31 -9.36 -4.60 16.77
CA ASP A 31 -9.74 -3.19 16.84
C ASP A 31 -8.63 -2.28 17.43
N GLU A 32 -7.71 -2.85 18.18
CA GLU A 32 -6.57 -2.13 18.76
C GLU A 32 -5.73 -1.44 17.65
N LEU A 33 -5.64 -2.04 16.46
CA LEU A 33 -4.97 -1.40 15.33
C LEU A 33 -5.62 -0.06 14.96
N LEU A 34 -6.95 0.05 15.05
CA LEU A 34 -7.68 1.27 14.71
C LEU A 34 -7.52 2.34 15.80
N GLU A 35 -7.37 1.93 17.06
CA GLU A 35 -7.19 2.85 18.20
C GLU A 35 -5.74 3.36 18.28
N HIS A 36 -4.76 2.53 17.87
CA HIS A 36 -3.32 2.80 18.02
C HIS A 36 -2.57 2.59 16.71
N PHE A 37 -3.07 3.17 15.61
CA PHE A 37 -2.41 3.04 14.31
C PHE A 37 -1.01 3.69 14.33
N PRO A 38 0.06 2.97 13.93
CA PRO A 38 1.44 3.41 14.19
C PRO A 38 1.95 4.51 13.25
N PHE A 39 1.22 4.82 12.18
CA PHE A 39 1.64 5.78 11.15
C PHE A 39 0.67 6.95 11.05
N ALA A 40 1.17 8.13 10.67
CA ALA A 40 0.35 9.33 10.47
C ALA A 40 -0.42 9.34 9.15
N ALA A 41 -0.08 8.46 8.22
CA ALA A 41 -0.83 8.12 7.01
C ALA A 41 -0.51 6.69 6.62
N PHE A 42 -1.40 6.03 5.90
CA PHE A 42 -1.18 4.69 5.39
C PHE A 42 -0.92 4.71 3.88
N VAL A 43 0.24 4.21 3.45
CA VAL A 43 0.60 4.03 2.04
C VAL A 43 0.36 2.58 1.65
N THR A 44 -0.49 2.34 0.64
CA THR A 44 -0.84 0.99 0.20
C THR A 44 0.32 0.27 -0.51
N LYS A 45 0.23 -1.06 -0.58
CA LYS A 45 0.95 -1.84 -1.59
C LYS A 45 0.58 -1.30 -2.98
N THR A 46 1.53 -1.30 -3.91
CA THR A 46 1.31 -0.83 -5.28
C THR A 46 0.13 -1.57 -5.93
N VAL A 47 -0.81 -0.80 -6.47
CA VAL A 47 -1.96 -1.29 -7.24
C VAL A 47 -1.65 -1.11 -8.72
N THR A 48 -1.78 -2.18 -9.50
CA THR A 48 -1.70 -2.15 -10.97
C THR A 48 -3.08 -2.34 -11.58
N LEU A 49 -3.26 -1.97 -12.85
CA LEU A 49 -4.56 -2.10 -13.51
C LEU A 49 -5.04 -3.55 -13.51
N LEU A 50 -4.18 -4.48 -13.93
CA LEU A 50 -4.45 -5.91 -13.92
C LEU A 50 -3.79 -6.61 -12.73
N PRO A 51 -4.34 -7.74 -12.23
CA PRO A 51 -3.73 -8.51 -11.17
C PRO A 51 -2.33 -9.01 -11.55
N ARG A 52 -1.43 -9.09 -10.56
CA ARG A 52 -0.07 -9.62 -10.72
C ARG A 52 0.23 -10.65 -9.64
N GLN A 53 0.81 -11.77 -10.05
CA GLN A 53 1.28 -12.79 -9.10
C GLN A 53 2.66 -12.46 -8.51
N GLY A 54 3.37 -11.53 -9.16
CA GLY A 54 4.77 -11.26 -8.86
C GLY A 54 5.71 -12.28 -9.49
N ASN A 55 6.98 -12.19 -9.16
CA ASN A 55 8.00 -13.10 -9.68
C ASN A 55 7.98 -14.45 -8.96
N PRO A 56 8.37 -15.56 -9.61
CA PRO A 56 8.51 -16.84 -8.94
C PRO A 56 9.67 -16.80 -7.90
N PRO A 57 9.57 -17.54 -6.79
CA PRO A 57 10.68 -17.72 -5.86
C PRO A 57 11.87 -18.47 -6.52
N PRO A 58 13.13 -18.21 -6.08
CA PRO A 58 13.53 -17.28 -5.02
C PRO A 58 13.51 -15.82 -5.52
N ARG A 59 12.91 -14.93 -4.75
CA ARG A 59 12.74 -13.50 -5.09
C ARG A 59 13.23 -12.55 -4.00
N LEU A 60 13.87 -13.11 -2.99
CA LEU A 60 14.53 -12.41 -1.90
C LEU A 60 15.84 -13.12 -1.60
N TRP A 61 16.96 -12.37 -1.58
CA TRP A 61 18.28 -12.92 -1.33
C TRP A 61 19.02 -12.05 -0.30
N GLU A 62 19.51 -12.71 0.74
CA GLU A 62 20.27 -12.06 1.81
C GLU A 62 21.74 -11.92 1.43
N LEU A 63 22.32 -10.75 1.69
CA LEU A 63 23.73 -10.43 1.53
C LEU A 63 24.34 -10.06 2.88
N PRO A 64 25.68 -10.08 3.04
CA PRO A 64 26.32 -9.68 4.30
C PRO A 64 25.94 -8.27 4.79
N ALA A 65 25.60 -7.35 3.88
CA ALA A 65 25.31 -5.95 4.20
C ALA A 65 23.92 -5.50 3.72
N GLY A 66 23.01 -6.42 3.42
CA GLY A 66 21.66 -6.04 2.97
C GLY A 66 20.90 -7.16 2.29
N LEU A 67 19.84 -6.78 1.56
CA LEU A 67 18.96 -7.68 0.82
C LEU A 67 18.89 -7.26 -0.63
N ILE A 68 18.83 -8.23 -1.54
CA ILE A 68 18.39 -8.04 -2.92
C ILE A 68 17.01 -8.67 -3.05
N ASN A 69 16.08 -7.96 -3.69
CA ASN A 69 14.77 -8.50 -3.97
C ASN A 69 14.35 -8.30 -5.43
N SER A 70 13.48 -9.19 -5.88
CA SER A 70 12.77 -9.09 -7.16
C SER A 70 11.35 -9.62 -6.95
N ILE A 71 10.54 -8.88 -6.20
CA ILE A 71 9.21 -9.32 -5.77
C ILE A 71 8.22 -9.30 -6.94
N GLY A 72 8.27 -8.31 -7.83
CA GLY A 72 7.45 -8.23 -9.03
C GLY A 72 6.05 -7.67 -8.84
N LEU A 73 5.82 -6.89 -7.78
CA LEU A 73 4.57 -6.17 -7.49
C LEU A 73 3.33 -7.09 -7.45
N PRO A 74 3.31 -8.15 -6.63
CA PRO A 74 2.10 -8.97 -6.49
C PRO A 74 0.96 -8.15 -5.90
N ASN A 75 -0.19 -8.12 -6.58
CA ASN A 75 -1.38 -7.42 -6.13
C ASN A 75 -2.61 -7.92 -6.88
N ARG A 76 -3.80 -7.58 -6.37
CA ARG A 76 -5.10 -8.03 -6.91
C ARG A 76 -5.56 -7.28 -8.16
N GLY A 77 -4.81 -6.26 -8.59
CA GLY A 77 -5.26 -5.32 -9.61
C GLY A 77 -6.27 -4.31 -9.07
N LEU A 78 -6.67 -3.37 -9.93
CA LEU A 78 -7.59 -2.29 -9.56
C LEU A 78 -8.93 -2.83 -9.02
N ASP A 79 -9.58 -3.72 -9.77
CA ASP A 79 -10.90 -4.25 -9.39
C ASP A 79 -10.85 -5.01 -8.06
N GLY A 80 -9.83 -5.86 -7.89
CA GLY A 80 -9.64 -6.60 -6.64
C GLY A 80 -9.33 -5.68 -5.45
N TYR A 81 -8.53 -4.65 -5.67
CA TYR A 81 -8.25 -3.65 -4.64
C TYR A 81 -9.53 -2.91 -4.20
N LEU A 82 -10.32 -2.41 -5.15
CA LEU A 82 -11.55 -1.68 -4.86
C LEU A 82 -12.56 -2.55 -4.11
N ALA A 83 -12.67 -3.82 -4.47
CA ALA A 83 -13.66 -4.74 -3.89
C ALA A 83 -13.24 -5.29 -2.51
N GLU A 84 -11.96 -5.62 -2.33
CA GLU A 84 -11.50 -6.41 -1.19
C GLU A 84 -10.64 -5.62 -0.19
N ASP A 85 -9.74 -4.76 -0.67
CA ASP A 85 -8.74 -4.09 0.17
C ASP A 85 -9.19 -2.68 0.61
N LEU A 86 -9.77 -1.91 -0.31
CA LEU A 86 -10.17 -0.53 -0.05
C LEU A 86 -11.15 -0.37 1.13
N PRO A 87 -12.14 -1.24 1.34
CA PRO A 87 -13.08 -1.08 2.46
C PRO A 87 -12.38 -1.03 3.82
N LEU A 88 -11.36 -1.88 4.04
CA LEU A 88 -10.56 -1.82 5.26
C LEU A 88 -9.64 -0.60 5.28
N HIS A 89 -8.93 -0.35 4.19
CA HIS A 89 -7.98 0.76 4.12
C HIS A 89 -8.66 2.12 4.33
N ALA A 90 -9.86 2.29 3.78
CA ALA A 90 -10.65 3.51 3.99
C ALA A 90 -11.19 3.66 5.42
N SER A 91 -11.25 2.58 6.20
CA SER A 91 -11.69 2.61 7.60
C SER A 91 -10.56 2.94 8.59
N LEU A 92 -9.32 3.01 8.15
CA LEU A 92 -8.18 3.36 8.99
C LEU A 92 -8.31 4.81 9.52
N PRO A 93 -7.86 5.10 10.75
CA PRO A 93 -8.04 6.41 11.38
C PRO A 93 -7.03 7.48 10.91
N VAL A 94 -6.44 7.28 9.73
CA VAL A 94 -5.39 8.13 9.16
C VAL A 94 -5.65 8.36 7.67
N PRO A 95 -5.07 9.40 7.05
CA PRO A 95 -5.15 9.59 5.60
C PRO A 95 -4.63 8.37 4.83
N LEU A 96 -5.34 8.02 3.75
CA LEU A 96 -4.99 6.93 2.84
C LEU A 96 -4.25 7.48 1.62
N ILE A 97 -3.08 6.94 1.35
CA ILE A 97 -2.29 7.21 0.15
C ILE A 97 -2.23 5.94 -0.69
N VAL A 98 -2.88 5.95 -1.84
CA VAL A 98 -2.88 4.79 -2.74
C VAL A 98 -1.68 4.88 -3.69
N ASN A 99 -0.78 3.90 -3.61
CA ASN A 99 0.34 3.79 -4.53
C ASN A 99 -0.11 3.04 -5.79
N VAL A 100 0.09 3.64 -6.95
CA VAL A 100 -0.31 3.07 -8.24
C VAL A 100 0.87 2.96 -9.19
N MET A 101 0.84 1.96 -10.06
CA MET A 101 1.81 1.79 -11.14
C MET A 101 1.11 1.33 -12.42
N GLY A 102 1.34 2.04 -13.51
CA GLY A 102 0.94 1.66 -14.86
C GLY A 102 2.17 1.38 -15.74
N PHE A 103 1.99 0.52 -16.73
CA PHE A 103 3.01 0.20 -17.74
C PHE A 103 2.91 1.10 -18.98
N SER A 104 1.90 1.96 -19.02
CA SER A 104 1.72 3.00 -20.03
C SER A 104 1.12 4.25 -19.40
N ARG A 105 1.17 5.36 -20.12
CA ARG A 105 0.55 6.61 -19.70
C ARG A 105 -0.96 6.47 -19.50
N GLU A 106 -1.60 5.73 -20.39
CA GLU A 106 -3.04 5.45 -20.35
C GLU A 106 -3.44 4.68 -19.11
N GLN A 107 -2.67 3.64 -18.75
CA GLN A 107 -2.91 2.87 -17.52
C GLN A 107 -2.75 3.72 -16.25
N VAL A 108 -1.74 4.58 -16.21
CA VAL A 108 -1.57 5.51 -15.07
C VAL A 108 -2.76 6.46 -14.97
N ALA A 109 -3.21 7.03 -16.09
CA ALA A 109 -4.37 7.92 -16.12
C ALA A 109 -5.65 7.20 -15.64
N GLU A 110 -5.88 5.97 -16.08
CA GLU A 110 -7.03 5.16 -15.67
C GLU A 110 -7.01 4.87 -14.16
N LEU A 111 -5.85 4.45 -13.63
CA LEU A 111 -5.68 4.21 -12.19
C LEU A 111 -5.92 5.48 -11.36
N VAL A 112 -5.33 6.60 -11.74
CA VAL A 112 -5.51 7.87 -11.02
C VAL A 112 -6.98 8.32 -11.08
N PHE A 113 -7.64 8.19 -12.23
CA PHE A 113 -9.04 8.55 -12.38
C PHE A 113 -9.97 7.69 -11.52
N ALA A 114 -9.65 6.41 -11.34
CA ALA A 114 -10.44 5.50 -10.50
C ALA A 114 -10.44 5.88 -9.02
N PHE A 115 -9.40 6.59 -8.56
CA PHE A 115 -9.25 7.03 -7.16
C PHE A 115 -9.57 8.53 -6.96
N ALA A 116 -9.84 9.25 -8.02
CA ALA A 116 -10.13 10.69 -7.96
C ALA A 116 -11.52 11.01 -7.41
#